data_caed02a57d01af3d4297df9e4256eac9
#
_entry.id   caed02a57d01af3d4297df9e4256eac9
#
_cell.length_a   1.000
_cell.length_b   1.000
_cell.length_c   1.000
_cell.angle_alpha   90.00
_cell.angle_beta   90.00
_cell.angle_gamma   90.00
#
_symmetry.space_group_name_H-M   'P 1'
#
loop_
_entity.id
_entity.type
_entity.pdbx_description
1 polymer ?
#
loop_
_entity_poly.entity_id
_entity_poly.type
_entity_poly.pdbx_seq_one_letter_code
_entity_poly.pdbx_strand_id
1 'polypeptide(L)'
;MIRRPPRSTLFPYTTLFRSARNEFENLLTVIISRISLFDESIRGIEARDCTYRIYRDTRFSEDKTPYKNHFGGYINAKGKKSDHCGYYVHLQPGNCLLAGGSYCPPSPLLKALRQAVYDNMDEFRGIVEDPAFKQYFPVVGENFLKTAPKGFSKDYPYLKYLQCKEYTVSCHQPDSFFLAPDFLERTDDIFRQLKRFSDFVNYTIDDFE
;
A
#
# COMPACT_ATOMS: atom_id res chain seq x y z
N MET A 1 -19.79 -11.33 -21.29
CA MET A 1 -20.21 -12.10 -20.10
C MET A 1 -19.23 -13.28 -19.93
N ILE A 2 -18.35 -13.25 -18.92
CA ILE A 2 -17.46 -14.37 -18.63
C ILE A 2 -18.33 -15.44 -17.99
N ARG A 3 -18.51 -16.58 -18.65
CA ARG A 3 -19.22 -17.72 -18.08
C ARG A 3 -18.43 -18.22 -16.86
N ARG A 4 -19.09 -18.27 -15.70
CA ARG A 4 -18.54 -18.95 -14.53
C ARG A 4 -18.24 -20.41 -14.92
N PRO A 5 -17.05 -20.95 -14.59
CA PRO A 5 -16.77 -22.36 -14.81
C PRO A 5 -17.81 -23.22 -14.06
N PRO A 6 -18.12 -24.44 -14.57
CA PRO A 6 -19.12 -25.30 -13.97
C PRO A 6 -18.77 -25.60 -12.50
N ARG A 7 -19.79 -25.68 -11.65
CA ARG A 7 -19.65 -25.88 -10.20
C ARG A 7 -18.80 -27.11 -9.81
N SER A 8 -18.77 -28.12 -10.64
CA SER A 8 -18.03 -29.37 -10.42
C SER A 8 -16.50 -29.21 -10.49
N THR A 9 -15.98 -28.21 -11.23
CA THR A 9 -14.55 -27.93 -11.34
C THR A 9 -14.06 -26.96 -10.27
N LEU A 10 -14.95 -26.33 -9.52
CA LEU A 10 -14.63 -25.34 -8.49
C LEU A 10 -14.39 -25.94 -7.09
N PHE A 11 -14.78 -27.19 -6.84
CA PHE A 11 -14.81 -27.74 -5.48
C PHE A 11 -13.44 -27.87 -4.78
N PRO A 12 -12.37 -28.39 -5.42
CA PRO A 12 -11.07 -28.45 -4.78
C PRO A 12 -10.44 -27.05 -4.61
N TYR A 13 -10.57 -26.20 -5.64
CA TYR A 13 -10.01 -24.85 -5.60
C TYR A 13 -10.69 -23.94 -4.58
N THR A 14 -12.01 -24.04 -4.40
CA THR A 14 -12.74 -23.21 -3.43
C THR A 14 -12.38 -23.57 -1.99
N THR A 15 -12.10 -24.82 -1.69
CA THR A 15 -11.72 -25.26 -0.33
C THR A 15 -10.31 -24.84 -0.01
N LEU A 16 -9.34 -25.09 -0.88
CA LEU A 16 -7.95 -24.66 -0.73
C LEU A 16 -7.85 -23.12 -0.65
N PHE A 17 -8.59 -22.42 -1.52
CA PHE A 17 -8.64 -20.98 -1.50
C PHE A 17 -9.24 -20.43 -0.20
N ARG A 18 -10.32 -21.03 0.32
CA ARG A 18 -10.91 -20.61 1.59
C ARG A 18 -9.94 -20.79 2.75
N SER A 19 -9.22 -21.91 2.79
CA SER A 19 -8.21 -22.16 3.81
C SER A 19 -7.10 -21.11 3.75
N ALA A 20 -6.48 -20.92 2.58
CA ALA A 20 -5.41 -19.93 2.40
C ALA A 20 -5.88 -18.50 2.67
N ARG A 21 -7.11 -18.16 2.28
CA ARG A 21 -7.70 -16.86 2.61
C ARG A 21 -7.89 -16.67 4.11
N ASN A 22 -8.39 -17.67 4.80
CA ASN A 22 -8.57 -17.61 6.26
C ASN A 22 -7.22 -17.44 6.96
N GLU A 23 -6.18 -18.15 6.53
CA GLU A 23 -4.82 -17.98 7.05
C GLU A 23 -4.29 -16.58 6.81
N PHE A 24 -4.51 -16.02 5.62
CA PHE A 24 -4.14 -14.63 5.33
C PHE A 24 -4.93 -13.62 6.19
N GLU A 25 -6.23 -13.83 6.40
CA GLU A 25 -7.05 -12.96 7.27
C GLU A 25 -6.62 -13.09 8.74
N ASN A 26 -6.23 -14.29 9.21
CA ASN A 26 -5.65 -14.48 10.54
C ASN A 26 -4.32 -13.72 10.67
N LEU A 27 -3.45 -13.81 9.68
CA LEU A 27 -2.20 -13.05 9.63
C LEU A 27 -2.48 -11.53 9.71
N LEU A 28 -3.41 -11.03 8.88
CA LEU A 28 -3.79 -9.61 8.92
C LEU A 28 -4.37 -9.21 10.29
N THR A 29 -5.13 -10.07 10.94
CA THR A 29 -5.66 -9.79 12.29
C THR A 29 -4.53 -9.56 13.29
N VAL A 30 -3.48 -10.39 13.23
CA VAL A 30 -2.29 -10.21 14.08
C VAL A 30 -1.57 -8.91 13.75
N ILE A 31 -1.36 -8.63 12.46
CA ILE A 31 -0.69 -7.40 12.01
C ILE A 31 -1.49 -6.15 12.43
N ILE A 32 -2.82 -6.13 12.25
CA ILE A 32 -3.71 -5.04 12.69
C ILE A 32 -3.57 -4.80 14.19
N SER A 33 -3.59 -5.89 14.99
CA SER A 33 -3.41 -5.81 16.44
C SER A 33 -2.08 -5.16 16.83
N ARG A 34 -1.00 -5.48 16.12
CA ARG A 34 0.34 -4.91 16.35
C ARG A 34 0.43 -3.45 15.90
N ILE A 35 -0.11 -3.11 14.73
CA ILE A 35 -0.18 -1.72 14.25
C ILE A 35 -0.95 -0.85 15.24
N SER A 36 -2.05 -1.35 15.81
CA SER A 36 -2.88 -0.59 16.77
C SER A 36 -2.17 -0.21 18.07
N LEU A 37 -0.97 -0.76 18.33
CA LEU A 37 -0.13 -0.36 19.46
C LEU A 37 0.58 0.98 19.24
N PHE A 38 0.76 1.39 18.00
CA PHE A 38 1.42 2.65 17.63
C PHE A 38 0.59 3.55 16.69
N ASP A 39 -0.52 3.03 16.17
CA ASP A 39 -1.49 3.78 15.37
C ASP A 39 -2.92 3.48 15.86
N GLU A 40 -3.44 4.39 16.70
CA GLU A 40 -4.77 4.23 17.29
C GLU A 40 -5.90 4.25 16.26
N SER A 41 -5.70 4.88 15.10
CA SER A 41 -6.69 4.97 14.03
C SER A 41 -7.08 3.60 13.46
N ILE A 42 -6.21 2.60 13.65
CA ILE A 42 -6.38 1.23 13.14
C ILE A 42 -7.17 0.33 14.11
N ARG A 43 -7.47 0.80 15.33
CA ARG A 43 -8.21 0.00 16.30
C ARG A 43 -9.61 -0.38 15.81
N GLY A 44 -9.95 -1.66 15.97
CA GLY A 44 -11.30 -2.18 15.66
C GLY A 44 -11.51 -2.49 14.19
N ILE A 45 -10.50 -2.33 13.33
CA ILE A 45 -10.58 -2.73 11.92
C ILE A 45 -10.54 -4.25 11.83
N GLU A 46 -11.42 -4.82 11.02
CA GLU A 46 -11.47 -6.25 10.80
C GLU A 46 -10.70 -6.66 9.54
N ALA A 47 -9.88 -7.73 9.63
CA ALA A 47 -9.04 -8.22 8.54
C ALA A 47 -9.83 -8.54 7.25
N ARG A 48 -11.07 -9.03 7.39
CA ARG A 48 -11.96 -9.31 6.24
C ARG A 48 -12.29 -8.07 5.40
N ASP A 49 -12.37 -6.89 6.06
CA ASP A 49 -12.67 -5.63 5.39
C ASP A 49 -11.43 -5.05 4.68
N CYS A 50 -10.25 -5.45 5.12
CA CYS A 50 -8.97 -5.10 4.53
C CYS A 50 -8.63 -5.95 3.29
N THR A 51 -9.10 -7.20 3.25
CA THR A 51 -8.72 -8.19 2.23
C THR A 51 -9.34 -7.90 0.88
N TYR A 52 -8.55 -7.95 -0.19
CA TYR A 52 -9.04 -7.84 -1.56
C TYR A 52 -9.59 -9.15 -2.07
N ARG A 53 -10.58 -9.05 -3.00
CA ARG A 53 -11.12 -10.22 -3.71
C ARG A 53 -10.05 -10.88 -4.59
N ILE A 54 -10.12 -12.20 -4.71
CA ILE A 54 -9.21 -12.98 -5.57
C ILE A 54 -9.49 -12.80 -7.06
N TYR A 55 -10.73 -12.46 -7.44
CA TYR A 55 -11.09 -12.30 -8.85
C TYR A 55 -10.39 -11.12 -9.47
N ARG A 56 -9.80 -11.33 -10.64
CA ARG A 56 -9.21 -10.27 -11.47
C ARG A 56 -10.31 -9.59 -12.29
N ASP A 57 -10.09 -8.31 -12.57
CA ASP A 57 -10.79 -7.63 -13.66
C ASP A 57 -9.99 -7.84 -14.95
N THR A 58 -10.48 -8.75 -15.79
CA THR A 58 -9.79 -9.13 -17.02
C THR A 58 -10.30 -8.39 -18.25
N ARG A 59 -11.18 -7.40 -18.10
CA ARG A 59 -11.80 -6.69 -19.23
C ARG A 59 -10.77 -6.05 -20.15
N PHE A 60 -9.75 -5.41 -19.55
CA PHE A 60 -8.71 -4.66 -20.26
C PHE A 60 -7.30 -5.29 -20.11
N SER A 61 -7.20 -6.50 -19.54
CA SER A 61 -5.93 -7.19 -19.36
C SER A 61 -5.68 -8.14 -20.52
N GLU A 62 -4.44 -8.23 -20.99
CA GLU A 62 -4.01 -9.25 -21.94
C GLU A 62 -4.06 -10.66 -21.31
N ASP A 63 -3.64 -10.76 -20.05
CA ASP A 63 -3.76 -11.98 -19.27
C ASP A 63 -5.22 -12.18 -18.82
N LYS A 64 -5.87 -13.21 -19.35
CA LYS A 64 -7.27 -13.58 -19.09
C LYS A 64 -7.45 -14.56 -17.94
N THR A 65 -6.40 -14.86 -17.17
CA THR A 65 -6.54 -15.69 -15.97
C THR A 65 -7.53 -15.06 -15.00
N PRO A 66 -8.55 -15.81 -14.51
CA PRO A 66 -9.66 -15.22 -13.76
C PRO A 66 -9.31 -14.89 -12.30
N TYR A 67 -8.19 -15.42 -11.81
CA TYR A 67 -7.79 -15.30 -10.41
C TYR A 67 -6.44 -14.59 -10.28
N LYS A 68 -6.27 -13.87 -9.17
CA LYS A 68 -4.99 -13.33 -8.75
C LYS A 68 -4.09 -14.47 -8.26
N ASN A 69 -2.79 -14.31 -8.41
CA ASN A 69 -1.76 -15.22 -7.91
C ASN A 69 -1.19 -14.76 -6.55
N HIS A 70 -1.87 -13.82 -5.90
CA HIS A 70 -1.44 -13.21 -4.64
C HIS A 70 -2.63 -12.92 -3.73
N PHE A 71 -2.33 -12.77 -2.45
CA PHE A 71 -3.21 -12.15 -1.48
C PHE A 71 -2.74 -10.73 -1.21
N GLY A 72 -3.68 -9.80 -1.13
CA GLY A 72 -3.42 -8.41 -0.78
C GLY A 72 -4.39 -7.94 0.29
N GLY A 73 -3.88 -7.22 1.28
CA GLY A 73 -4.66 -6.59 2.33
C GLY A 73 -4.25 -5.14 2.51
N TYR A 74 -5.22 -4.22 2.55
CA TYR A 74 -4.99 -2.81 2.81
C TYR A 74 -5.68 -2.39 4.10
N ILE A 75 -4.89 -2.11 5.11
CA ILE A 75 -5.31 -1.74 6.45
C ILE A 75 -5.35 -0.22 6.51
N ASN A 76 -6.56 0.35 6.60
CA ASN A 76 -6.80 1.78 6.57
C ASN A 76 -8.03 2.15 7.38
N ALA A 77 -7.95 3.17 8.22
CA ALA A 77 -9.03 3.63 9.09
C ALA A 77 -10.29 4.07 8.35
N LYS A 78 -10.13 4.65 7.16
CA LYS A 78 -11.22 5.11 6.28
C LYS A 78 -11.68 4.01 5.29
N GLY A 79 -11.11 2.80 5.41
CA GLY A 79 -11.40 1.64 4.56
C GLY A 79 -10.58 1.59 3.27
N LYS A 80 -10.55 0.42 2.64
CA LYS A 80 -9.68 0.11 1.48
C LYS A 80 -9.98 0.84 0.18
N LYS A 81 -11.00 1.69 0.14
CA LYS A 81 -11.33 2.52 -1.04
C LYS A 81 -11.00 3.99 -0.82
N SER A 82 -10.54 4.35 0.36
CA SER A 82 -10.13 5.70 0.68
C SER A 82 -8.82 6.05 -0.02
N ASP A 83 -8.64 7.33 -0.34
CA ASP A 83 -7.38 7.88 -0.85
C ASP A 83 -6.33 8.07 0.26
N HIS A 84 -6.72 7.93 1.54
CA HIS A 84 -5.82 8.01 2.70
C HIS A 84 -4.78 6.90 2.65
N CYS A 85 -3.59 7.24 3.14
CA CYS A 85 -2.53 6.27 3.36
C CYS A 85 -2.93 5.24 4.41
N GLY A 86 -2.50 4.00 4.19
CA GLY A 86 -2.65 2.90 5.10
C GLY A 86 -1.48 1.93 4.94
N TYR A 87 -1.63 0.74 5.50
CA TYR A 87 -0.62 -0.32 5.51
C TYR A 87 -1.03 -1.42 4.56
N TYR A 88 -0.19 -1.74 3.60
CA TYR A 88 -0.46 -2.77 2.60
C TYR A 88 0.44 -3.97 2.78
N VAL A 89 -0.17 -5.15 2.81
CA VAL A 89 0.52 -6.44 2.86
C VAL A 89 0.23 -7.19 1.57
N HIS A 90 1.28 -7.59 0.85
CA HIS A 90 1.18 -8.36 -0.38
C HIS A 90 1.95 -9.67 -0.25
N LEU A 91 1.26 -10.78 -0.35
CA LEU A 91 1.85 -12.11 -0.36
C LEU A 91 1.68 -12.75 -1.73
N GLN A 92 2.79 -12.84 -2.44
CA GLN A 92 2.91 -13.52 -3.73
C GLN A 92 4.24 -14.26 -3.75
N PRO A 93 4.27 -15.58 -4.00
CA PRO A 93 5.53 -16.30 -4.09
C PRO A 93 6.51 -15.61 -5.05
N GLY A 94 7.71 -15.30 -4.56
CA GLY A 94 8.75 -14.58 -5.30
C GLY A 94 8.55 -13.07 -5.47
N ASN A 95 7.46 -12.50 -4.96
CA ASN A 95 7.18 -11.05 -5.06
C ASN A 95 6.36 -10.55 -3.86
N CYS A 96 6.82 -10.84 -2.65
CA CYS A 96 6.20 -10.32 -1.44
C CYS A 96 6.64 -8.89 -1.16
N LEU A 97 5.73 -8.06 -0.62
CA LEU A 97 6.08 -6.70 -0.20
C LEU A 97 5.19 -6.18 0.93
N LEU A 98 5.74 -5.22 1.68
CA LEU A 98 5.03 -4.34 2.61
C LEU A 98 5.08 -2.92 2.03
N ALA A 99 3.94 -2.25 2.01
CA ALA A 99 3.85 -0.94 1.35
C ALA A 99 2.81 -0.05 2.04
N GLY A 100 2.75 1.19 1.60
CA GLY A 100 1.69 2.11 1.98
C GLY A 100 1.75 3.40 1.19
N GLY A 101 0.82 4.29 1.49
CA GLY A 101 0.71 5.58 0.82
C GLY A 101 -0.63 5.78 0.11
N SER A 102 -0.79 6.92 -0.55
CA SER A 102 -1.95 7.25 -1.38
C SER A 102 -1.71 6.77 -2.81
N TYR A 103 -2.40 5.67 -3.17
CA TYR A 103 -2.25 5.01 -4.47
C TYR A 103 -3.26 5.55 -5.48
N CYS A 104 -2.77 6.02 -6.63
CA CYS A 104 -3.60 6.57 -7.71
C CYS A 104 -4.61 7.65 -7.26
N PRO A 105 -4.19 8.66 -6.48
CA PRO A 105 -5.10 9.72 -6.03
C PRO A 105 -5.71 10.47 -7.21
N PRO A 106 -6.95 10.98 -7.07
CA PRO A 106 -7.56 11.84 -8.08
C PRO A 106 -6.69 13.06 -8.39
N SER A 107 -6.74 13.56 -9.62
CA SER A 107 -5.86 14.66 -10.05
C SER A 107 -5.94 15.94 -9.17
N PRO A 108 -7.11 16.35 -8.63
CA PRO A 108 -7.16 17.48 -7.71
C PRO A 108 -6.40 17.20 -6.39
N LEU A 109 -6.60 16.03 -5.80
CA LEU A 109 -5.89 15.61 -4.59
C LEU A 109 -4.39 15.48 -4.84
N LEU A 110 -3.97 14.89 -5.96
CA LEU A 110 -2.55 14.80 -6.33
C LEU A 110 -1.91 16.19 -6.45
N LYS A 111 -2.65 17.19 -6.94
CA LYS A 111 -2.17 18.58 -7.00
C LYS A 111 -2.01 19.16 -5.60
N ALA A 112 -2.96 18.91 -4.69
CA ALA A 112 -2.87 19.35 -3.30
C ALA A 112 -1.68 18.69 -2.58
N LEU A 113 -1.49 17.38 -2.73
CA LEU A 113 -0.35 16.64 -2.19
C LEU A 113 1.00 17.21 -2.68
N ARG A 114 1.11 17.53 -3.99
CA ARG A 114 2.33 18.15 -4.53
C ARG A 114 2.59 19.53 -3.92
N GLN A 115 1.51 20.32 -3.73
CA GLN A 115 1.64 21.63 -3.11
C GLN A 115 2.08 21.51 -1.66
N ALA A 116 1.48 20.61 -0.88
CA ALA A 116 1.87 20.35 0.50
C ALA A 116 3.35 19.89 0.61
N VAL A 117 3.79 18.98 -0.26
CA VAL A 117 5.20 18.56 -0.32
C VAL A 117 6.13 19.74 -0.70
N TYR A 118 5.70 20.62 -1.60
CA TYR A 118 6.48 21.80 -1.98
C TYR A 118 6.60 22.79 -0.82
N ASP A 119 5.49 23.08 -0.15
CA ASP A 119 5.41 24.07 0.93
C ASP A 119 6.12 23.58 2.20
N ASN A 120 6.12 22.26 2.44
CA ASN A 120 6.72 21.64 3.62
C ASN A 120 7.91 20.71 3.25
N MET A 121 8.72 21.13 2.27
CA MET A 121 9.78 20.30 1.71
C MET A 121 10.81 19.83 2.73
N ASP A 122 11.17 20.66 3.70
CA ASP A 122 12.17 20.29 4.71
C ASP A 122 11.65 19.21 5.65
N GLU A 123 10.37 19.28 6.05
CA GLU A 123 9.72 18.23 6.84
C GLU A 123 9.61 16.93 6.02
N PHE A 124 9.11 17.02 4.80
CA PHE A 124 8.98 15.87 3.92
C PHE A 124 10.33 15.17 3.69
N ARG A 125 11.38 15.95 3.42
CA ARG A 125 12.73 15.39 3.29
C ARG A 125 13.25 14.80 4.60
N GLY A 126 12.97 15.45 5.73
CA GLY A 126 13.31 14.93 7.06
C GLY A 126 12.71 13.52 7.32
N ILE A 127 11.61 13.20 6.67
CA ILE A 127 11.00 11.86 6.71
C ILE A 127 11.66 10.94 5.67
N VAL A 128 11.57 11.30 4.38
CA VAL A 128 11.91 10.37 3.29
C VAL A 128 13.41 10.22 3.04
N GLU A 129 14.23 11.13 3.56
CA GLU A 129 15.69 11.07 3.48
C GLU A 129 16.33 10.54 4.78
N ASP A 130 15.54 10.33 5.83
CA ASP A 130 15.99 9.68 7.07
C ASP A 130 16.60 8.29 6.77
N PRO A 131 17.82 7.96 7.23
CA PRO A 131 18.43 6.67 7.01
C PRO A 131 17.57 5.48 7.46
N ALA A 132 16.84 5.61 8.59
CA ALA A 132 15.96 4.57 9.10
C ALA A 132 14.75 4.33 8.18
N PHE A 133 14.22 5.39 7.55
CA PHE A 133 13.16 5.29 6.55
C PHE A 133 13.68 4.70 5.24
N LYS A 134 14.80 5.23 4.72
CA LYS A 134 15.41 4.78 3.45
C LYS A 134 15.86 3.34 3.45
N GLN A 135 16.20 2.79 4.60
CA GLN A 135 16.54 1.38 4.75
C GLN A 135 15.42 0.47 4.22
N TYR A 136 14.17 0.87 4.44
CA TYR A 136 12.98 0.12 4.01
C TYR A 136 12.35 0.67 2.75
N PHE A 137 12.37 1.97 2.57
CA PHE A 137 11.67 2.70 1.51
C PHE A 137 12.62 3.62 0.73
N PRO A 138 13.46 3.06 -0.14
CA PRO A 138 14.49 3.84 -0.84
C PRO A 138 13.93 4.84 -1.85
N VAL A 139 12.70 4.64 -2.31
CA VAL A 139 12.05 5.45 -3.35
C VAL A 139 10.63 5.79 -2.93
N VAL A 140 10.22 7.05 -3.16
CA VAL A 140 8.84 7.52 -3.03
C VAL A 140 8.22 7.59 -4.41
N GLY A 141 7.06 6.96 -4.59
CA GLY A 141 6.36 6.83 -5.85
C GLY A 141 6.95 5.75 -6.76
N GLU A 142 6.11 5.17 -7.61
CA GLU A 142 6.52 4.18 -8.62
C GLU A 142 6.50 4.78 -10.02
N ASN A 143 5.62 5.75 -10.25
CA ASN A 143 5.42 6.39 -11.55
C ASN A 143 5.70 7.89 -11.47
N PHE A 144 6.41 8.40 -12.47
CA PHE A 144 6.86 9.79 -12.48
C PHE A 144 6.45 10.52 -13.76
N LEU A 145 6.27 11.83 -13.65
CA LEU A 145 6.17 12.73 -14.80
C LEU A 145 7.56 12.91 -15.41
N LYS A 146 7.61 13.02 -16.72
CA LYS A 146 8.88 13.30 -17.45
C LYS A 146 9.31 14.77 -17.32
N THR A 147 8.40 15.67 -16.99
CA THR A 147 8.61 17.12 -16.90
C THR A 147 8.11 17.64 -15.56
N ALA A 148 8.47 18.88 -15.22
CA ALA A 148 7.93 19.55 -14.05
C ALA A 148 6.38 19.61 -14.12
N PRO A 149 5.64 19.35 -13.03
CA PRO A 149 4.22 19.56 -12.99
C PRO A 149 3.87 21.04 -13.20
N LYS A 150 2.68 21.31 -13.74
CA LYS A 150 2.23 22.69 -13.94
C LYS A 150 2.23 23.47 -12.63
N GLY A 151 2.85 24.65 -12.63
CA GLY A 151 2.96 25.54 -11.49
C GLY A 151 4.28 25.44 -10.71
N PHE A 152 5.16 24.47 -11.05
CA PHE A 152 6.46 24.31 -10.39
C PHE A 152 7.61 24.57 -11.36
N SER A 153 8.71 25.16 -10.83
CA SER A 153 9.91 25.42 -11.62
C SER A 153 10.62 24.11 -12.02
N LYS A 154 11.16 24.10 -13.25
CA LYS A 154 12.00 22.99 -13.73
C LYS A 154 13.34 22.91 -12.99
N ASP A 155 13.80 24.04 -12.48
CA ASP A 155 15.09 24.17 -11.78
C ASP A 155 14.95 23.97 -10.27
N TYR A 156 13.78 23.51 -9.80
CA TYR A 156 13.57 23.24 -8.38
C TYR A 156 14.45 22.08 -7.90
N PRO A 157 15.28 22.24 -6.87
CA PRO A 157 16.27 21.25 -6.47
C PRO A 157 15.67 19.88 -6.10
N TYR A 158 14.43 19.88 -5.60
CA TYR A 158 13.73 18.68 -5.14
C TYR A 158 12.59 18.28 -6.07
N LEU A 159 12.69 18.64 -7.34
CA LEU A 159 11.66 18.41 -8.36
C LEU A 159 11.21 16.93 -8.44
N LYS A 160 12.13 16.00 -8.20
CA LYS A 160 11.85 14.54 -8.21
C LYS A 160 10.65 14.16 -7.33
N TYR A 161 10.47 14.81 -6.17
CA TYR A 161 9.36 14.53 -5.26
C TYR A 161 8.02 15.10 -5.76
N LEU A 162 8.06 16.16 -6.58
CA LEU A 162 6.87 16.74 -7.19
C LEU A 162 6.45 16.03 -8.48
N GLN A 163 7.36 15.28 -9.10
CA GLN A 163 7.09 14.50 -10.31
C GLN A 163 6.35 13.19 -10.04
N CYS A 164 6.19 12.80 -8.78
CA CYS A 164 5.43 11.60 -8.41
C CYS A 164 3.99 11.68 -8.94
N LYS A 165 3.48 10.55 -9.49
CA LYS A 165 2.08 10.41 -9.88
C LYS A 165 1.23 9.82 -8.77
N GLU A 166 1.86 9.29 -7.75
CA GLU A 166 1.29 8.81 -6.49
C GLU A 166 2.32 9.00 -5.38
N TYR A 167 1.85 9.08 -4.14
CA TYR A 167 2.71 9.13 -2.96
C TYR A 167 2.63 7.80 -2.22
N THR A 168 3.32 6.80 -2.78
CA THR A 168 3.42 5.45 -2.24
C THR A 168 4.87 5.10 -1.96
N VAL A 169 5.08 4.17 -1.04
CA VAL A 169 6.38 3.57 -0.76
C VAL A 169 6.23 2.06 -0.61
N SER A 170 7.23 1.31 -1.04
CA SER A 170 7.21 -0.15 -1.02
C SER A 170 8.53 -0.73 -0.53
N CYS A 171 8.43 -1.79 0.27
CA CYS A 171 9.53 -2.56 0.82
C CYS A 171 9.37 -4.01 0.36
N HIS A 172 10.10 -4.39 -0.69
CA HIS A 172 10.10 -5.76 -1.20
C HIS A 172 10.82 -6.69 -0.24
N GLN A 173 10.24 -7.86 -0.01
CA GLN A 173 10.77 -8.86 0.89
C GLN A 173 10.85 -10.22 0.20
N PRO A 174 11.90 -11.02 0.45
CA PRO A 174 11.95 -12.40 -0.01
C PRO A 174 10.89 -13.24 0.72
N ASP A 175 10.47 -14.35 0.13
CA ASP A 175 9.49 -15.26 0.75
C ASP A 175 9.94 -15.73 2.14
N SER A 176 11.26 -15.92 2.33
CA SER A 176 11.85 -16.29 3.61
C SER A 176 11.62 -15.27 4.75
N PHE A 177 11.33 -14.02 4.41
CA PHE A 177 10.98 -13.00 5.41
C PHE A 177 9.74 -13.42 6.21
N PHE A 178 8.68 -13.85 5.53
CA PHE A 178 7.41 -14.24 6.16
C PHE A 178 7.45 -15.62 6.83
N LEU A 179 8.54 -16.38 6.63
CA LEU A 179 8.79 -17.66 7.26
C LEU A 179 9.72 -17.55 8.48
N ALA A 180 10.33 -16.39 8.68
CA ALA A 180 11.23 -16.14 9.80
C ALA A 180 10.46 -16.01 11.12
N PRO A 181 10.97 -16.51 12.24
CA PRO A 181 10.28 -16.43 13.53
C PRO A 181 10.08 -14.99 14.03
N ASP A 182 10.92 -14.06 13.59
CA ASP A 182 10.92 -12.62 13.95
C ASP A 182 10.22 -11.72 12.91
N PHE A 183 9.47 -12.32 11.96
CA PHE A 183 8.91 -11.52 10.85
C PHE A 183 7.90 -10.48 11.33
N LEU A 184 7.18 -10.73 12.41
CA LEU A 184 6.20 -9.77 12.94
C LEU A 184 6.88 -8.55 13.54
N GLU A 185 7.96 -8.73 14.30
CA GLU A 185 8.76 -7.66 14.86
C GLU A 185 9.37 -6.78 13.75
N ARG A 186 9.91 -7.41 12.73
CA ARG A 186 10.46 -6.73 11.55
C ARG A 186 9.38 -6.01 10.75
N THR A 187 8.17 -6.55 10.69
CA THR A 187 7.00 -5.89 10.07
C THR A 187 6.60 -4.64 10.86
N ASP A 188 6.64 -4.69 12.19
CA ASP A 188 6.37 -3.52 13.03
C ASP A 188 7.40 -2.41 12.77
N ASP A 189 8.69 -2.73 12.69
CA ASP A 189 9.74 -1.76 12.43
C ASP A 189 9.51 -1.06 11.08
N ILE A 190 9.18 -1.83 10.04
CA ILE A 190 8.85 -1.30 8.70
C ILE A 190 7.64 -0.37 8.79
N PHE A 191 6.55 -0.80 9.44
CA PHE A 191 5.32 -0.04 9.49
C PHE A 191 5.38 1.18 10.42
N ARG A 192 6.23 1.19 11.44
CA ARG A 192 6.53 2.38 12.24
C ARG A 192 7.19 3.48 11.40
N GLN A 193 8.11 3.11 10.49
CA GLN A 193 8.68 4.09 9.57
C GLN A 193 7.65 4.59 8.56
N LEU A 194 6.81 3.69 8.04
CA LEU A 194 5.73 4.04 7.14
C LEU A 194 4.74 5.04 7.76
N LYS A 195 4.43 4.91 9.07
CA LYS A 195 3.48 5.80 9.75
C LYS A 195 3.87 7.26 9.64
N ARG A 196 5.14 7.60 9.82
CA ARG A 196 5.63 9.00 9.70
C ARG A 196 5.30 9.61 8.34
N PHE A 197 5.51 8.83 7.28
CA PHE A 197 5.18 9.23 5.91
C PHE A 197 3.65 9.31 5.71
N SER A 198 2.92 8.34 6.23
CA SER A 198 1.46 8.31 6.12
C SER A 198 0.80 9.47 6.85
N ASP A 199 1.31 9.86 8.03
CA ASP A 199 0.79 10.99 8.79
C ASP A 199 0.94 12.30 8.01
N PHE A 200 2.10 12.54 7.38
CA PHE A 200 2.33 13.71 6.53
C PHE A 200 1.34 13.77 5.36
N VAL A 201 1.15 12.63 4.66
CA VAL A 201 0.25 12.58 3.50
C VAL A 201 -1.21 12.70 3.93
N ASN A 202 -1.60 12.01 5.01
CA ASN A 202 -2.98 12.01 5.51
C ASN A 202 -3.41 13.38 6.02
N TYR A 203 -2.52 14.13 6.66
CA TYR A 203 -2.81 15.50 7.07
C TYR A 203 -3.29 16.36 5.88
N THR A 204 -2.62 16.25 4.73
CA THR A 204 -3.04 16.95 3.52
C THR A 204 -4.35 16.45 2.96
N ILE A 205 -4.63 15.14 3.07
CA ILE A 205 -5.88 14.55 2.58
C ILE A 205 -7.06 15.01 3.44
N ASP A 206 -6.88 15.01 4.77
CA ASP A 206 -7.91 15.49 5.72
C ASP A 206 -8.24 16.98 5.49
N ASP A 207 -7.24 17.82 5.17
CA ASP A 207 -7.46 19.23 4.83
C ASP A 207 -8.15 19.43 3.46
N PHE A 208 -8.04 18.44 2.58
CA PHE A 208 -8.60 18.51 1.23
C PHE A 208 -10.07 18.06 1.17
N GLU A 209 -10.51 17.14 2.06
CA GLU A 209 -11.90 16.63 2.13
C GLU A 209 -12.86 17.67 2.74
#